data_6fe134c27e5117d7afa2fec2ac0b259c
#
_entry.id   6fe134c27e5117d7afa2fec2ac0b259c
#
_cell.length_a   1.000
_cell.length_b   1.000
_cell.length_c   1.000
_cell.angle_alpha   90.00
_cell.angle_beta   90.00
_cell.angle_gamma   90.00
#
_symmetry.space_group_name_H-M   'P 1'
#
loop_
_entity.id
_entity.type
_entity.pdbx_description
1 polymer ?
#
loop_
_entity_poly.entity_id
_entity_poly.type
_entity_poly.pdbx_seq_one_letter_code
_entity_poly.pdbx_strand_id
1 'polypeptide(L)'
;MKKFKLGDHLNIHSYKHDSKIHRSWDEATYLNEDEEYMIFGNYKTLVVESDGRTWHTKEPAIMFFSKENWFNIIGQIKKNGIYYYCNIASPFIIEENTIKYIDYDLDLRVFPDGSFKVLDRGEYKYHKKIMNYSDDIDKILKNEL
;
A
#
# COMPACT_ATOMS: atom_id res chain seq x y z
N MET A 1 -11.45 -15.49 14.24
CA MET A 1 -10.55 -14.48 13.70
C MET A 1 -9.14 -14.76 14.18
N LYS A 2 -8.20 -14.89 13.25
CA LYS A 2 -6.79 -15.19 13.58
C LYS A 2 -6.12 -13.95 14.17
N LYS A 3 -5.50 -14.10 15.33
CA LYS A 3 -4.69 -13.02 15.93
C LYS A 3 -3.24 -13.21 15.54
N PHE A 4 -2.57 -12.12 15.18
CA PHE A 4 -1.15 -12.12 14.85
C PHE A 4 -0.33 -11.67 16.05
N LYS A 5 0.91 -12.13 16.10
CA LYS A 5 1.88 -11.80 17.15
C LYS A 5 3.05 -11.05 16.54
N LEU A 6 3.70 -10.21 17.34
CA LEU A 6 4.93 -9.54 16.93
C LEU A 6 5.92 -10.54 16.33
N GLY A 7 6.40 -10.27 15.14
CA GLY A 7 7.34 -11.12 14.43
C GLY A 7 6.70 -12.09 13.43
N ASP A 8 5.38 -12.24 13.43
CA ASP A 8 4.70 -13.06 12.42
C ASP A 8 4.93 -12.48 11.02
N HIS A 9 5.05 -13.34 10.03
CA HIS A 9 5.26 -12.93 8.65
C HIS A 9 3.99 -13.08 7.84
N LEU A 10 3.68 -12.04 7.06
CA LEU A 10 2.57 -12.05 6.12
C LEU A 10 3.06 -11.58 4.75
N ASN A 11 2.45 -12.11 3.71
CA ASN A 11 2.65 -11.59 2.36
C ASN A 11 1.69 -10.43 2.14
N ILE A 12 2.10 -9.47 1.31
CA ILE A 12 1.28 -8.32 0.96
C ILE A 12 1.11 -8.32 -0.55
N HIS A 13 -0.13 -8.36 -1.03
CA HIS A 13 -0.45 -8.34 -2.45
C HIS A 13 -1.32 -7.13 -2.78
N SER A 14 -0.85 -6.29 -3.68
CA SER A 14 -1.68 -5.23 -4.25
C SER A 14 -2.19 -5.65 -5.62
N TYR A 15 -3.43 -5.33 -5.89
CA TYR A 15 -4.11 -5.65 -7.15
C TYR A 15 -4.57 -4.36 -7.81
N LYS A 16 -4.74 -4.39 -9.12
CA LYS A 16 -5.47 -3.35 -9.85
C LYS A 16 -6.96 -3.68 -9.86
N HIS A 17 -7.80 -2.73 -10.22
CA HIS A 17 -9.25 -2.88 -10.20
C HIS A 17 -9.75 -4.05 -11.09
N ASP A 18 -8.97 -4.44 -12.10
CA ASP A 18 -9.27 -5.59 -12.96
C ASP A 18 -8.90 -6.94 -12.34
N SER A 19 -8.54 -6.97 -11.05
CA SER A 19 -8.14 -8.14 -10.28
C SER A 19 -6.78 -8.74 -10.66
N LYS A 20 -6.01 -8.06 -11.51
CA LYS A 20 -4.63 -8.48 -11.82
C LYS A 20 -3.68 -8.00 -10.74
N ILE A 21 -2.73 -8.86 -10.37
CA ILE A 21 -1.74 -8.51 -9.36
C ILE A 21 -0.84 -7.39 -9.89
N HIS A 22 -0.64 -6.36 -9.07
CA HIS A 22 0.22 -5.22 -9.41
C HIS A 22 1.60 -5.38 -8.80
N ARG A 23 1.66 -5.72 -7.52
CA ARG A 23 2.92 -5.88 -6.79
C ARG A 23 2.70 -6.79 -5.58
N SER A 24 3.73 -7.56 -5.25
CA SER A 24 3.71 -8.35 -4.02
C SER A 24 4.98 -8.12 -3.21
N TRP A 25 4.83 -8.12 -1.89
CA TRP A 25 5.94 -8.11 -0.93
C TRP A 25 5.93 -9.43 -0.18
N ASP A 26 7.05 -10.15 -0.22
CA ASP A 26 7.19 -11.42 0.50
C ASP A 26 7.60 -11.16 1.95
N GLU A 27 6.87 -11.80 2.86
CA GLU A 27 7.23 -11.87 4.28
C GLU A 27 7.47 -10.52 4.97
N ALA A 28 6.47 -9.62 4.90
CA ALA A 28 6.45 -8.46 5.78
C ALA A 28 6.23 -8.91 7.24
N THR A 29 6.84 -8.22 8.19
CA THR A 29 6.80 -8.58 9.59
C THR A 29 5.70 -7.82 10.32
N TYR A 30 4.78 -8.54 10.96
CA TYR A 30 3.75 -7.94 11.80
C TYR A 30 4.39 -7.29 13.02
N LEU A 31 4.10 -6.01 13.24
CA LEU A 31 4.63 -5.25 14.37
C LEU A 31 3.58 -4.99 15.45
N ASN A 32 2.43 -4.48 15.08
CA ASN A 32 1.38 -4.12 16.01
C ASN A 32 0.08 -3.81 15.27
N GLU A 33 -1.01 -3.62 16.03
CA GLU A 33 -2.26 -3.09 15.49
C GLU A 33 -3.05 -2.40 16.59
N ASP A 34 -3.87 -1.45 16.19
CA ASP A 34 -4.84 -0.80 17.05
C ASP A 34 -6.20 -0.80 16.34
N GLU A 35 -7.14 0.03 16.79
CA GLU A 35 -8.49 0.09 16.18
C GLU A 35 -8.47 0.67 14.77
N GLU A 36 -7.46 1.48 14.43
CA GLU A 36 -7.37 2.19 13.15
C GLU A 36 -6.44 1.53 12.14
N TYR A 37 -5.31 0.97 12.60
CA TYR A 37 -4.25 0.48 11.71
C TYR A 37 -3.71 -0.88 12.10
N MET A 38 -3.31 -1.66 11.07
CA MET A 38 -2.34 -2.75 11.23
C MET A 38 -0.99 -2.27 10.72
N ILE A 39 0.06 -2.58 11.45
CA ILE A 39 1.41 -2.04 11.22
C ILE A 39 2.39 -3.18 10.93
N PHE A 40 3.11 -3.06 9.82
CA PHE A 40 4.11 -4.03 9.37
C PHE A 40 5.43 -3.35 9.13
N GLY A 41 6.52 -4.12 9.32
CA GLY A 41 7.84 -3.68 8.90
C GLY A 41 8.34 -4.49 7.73
N ASN A 42 9.18 -3.90 6.89
CA ASN A 42 9.93 -4.64 5.88
C ASN A 42 11.36 -4.12 5.80
N TYR A 43 12.29 -5.05 5.55
CA TYR A 43 13.71 -4.74 5.38
C TYR A 43 14.32 -5.86 4.56
N LYS A 44 14.96 -5.49 3.46
CA LYS A 44 15.50 -6.47 2.49
C LYS A 44 14.44 -7.47 2.03
N THR A 45 13.21 -6.99 1.90
CA THR A 45 12.06 -7.79 1.50
C THR A 45 12.03 -7.97 -0.01
N LEU A 46 11.73 -9.18 -0.47
CA LEU A 46 11.57 -9.47 -1.89
C LEU A 46 10.28 -8.84 -2.40
N VAL A 47 10.39 -8.07 -3.46
CA VAL A 47 9.25 -7.45 -4.15
C VAL A 47 9.16 -8.03 -5.55
N VAL A 48 7.96 -8.44 -5.96
CA VAL A 48 7.68 -8.94 -7.30
C VAL A 48 6.72 -7.97 -8.00
N GLU A 49 7.14 -7.45 -9.14
CA GLU A 49 6.35 -6.54 -9.96
C GLU A 49 5.40 -7.31 -10.89
N SER A 50 4.40 -6.62 -11.45
CA SER A 50 3.40 -7.22 -12.34
C SER A 50 4.00 -7.85 -13.60
N ASP A 51 5.16 -7.37 -14.05
CA ASP A 51 5.87 -7.87 -15.22
C ASP A 51 6.85 -9.02 -14.91
N GLY A 52 6.87 -9.47 -13.65
CA GLY A 52 7.75 -10.54 -13.19
C GLY A 52 9.12 -10.10 -12.71
N ARG A 53 9.48 -8.82 -12.84
CA ARG A 53 10.73 -8.31 -12.30
C ARG A 53 10.73 -8.42 -10.78
N THR A 54 11.90 -8.74 -10.21
CA THR A 54 12.06 -8.86 -8.76
C THR A 54 13.16 -7.93 -8.27
N TRP A 55 12.99 -7.45 -7.05
CA TRP A 55 14.01 -6.64 -6.37
C TRP A 55 13.82 -6.75 -4.86
N HIS A 56 14.83 -6.35 -4.12
CA HIS A 56 14.76 -6.33 -2.66
C HIS A 56 14.76 -4.90 -2.15
N THR A 57 13.96 -4.64 -1.13
CA THR A 57 13.94 -3.32 -0.49
C THR A 57 15.30 -3.07 0.17
N LYS A 58 15.83 -1.85 0.04
CA LYS A 58 17.15 -1.47 0.56
C LYS A 58 17.07 -0.79 1.92
N GLU A 59 16.07 0.06 2.11
CA GLU A 59 15.87 0.79 3.36
C GLU A 59 14.78 0.13 4.19
N PRO A 60 14.88 0.19 5.54
CA PRO A 60 13.78 -0.25 6.38
C PRO A 60 12.54 0.59 6.11
N ALA A 61 11.37 -0.05 6.14
CA ALA A 61 10.10 0.65 5.97
C ALA A 61 9.08 0.16 7.00
N ILE A 62 8.16 1.05 7.36
CA ILE A 62 7.02 0.72 8.20
C ILE A 62 5.77 0.97 7.37
N MET A 63 4.89 -0.03 7.32
CA MET A 63 3.67 0.01 6.53
C MET A 63 2.46 0.08 7.45
N PHE A 64 1.58 1.07 7.20
CA PHE A 64 0.36 1.27 7.96
C PHE A 64 -0.82 0.99 7.07
N PHE A 65 -1.62 -0.03 7.41
CA PHE A 65 -2.85 -0.36 6.69
C PHE A 65 -4.06 0.10 7.48
N SER A 66 -4.81 1.04 6.91
CA SER A 66 -6.04 1.53 7.54
C SER A 66 -7.11 0.43 7.52
N LYS A 67 -7.78 0.21 8.64
CA LYS A 67 -8.83 -0.81 8.75
C LYS A 67 -10.15 -0.37 8.14
N GLU A 68 -10.39 0.94 8.06
CA GLU A 68 -11.69 1.48 7.62
C GLU A 68 -11.58 2.42 6.41
N ASN A 69 -10.48 3.16 6.32
CA ASN A 69 -10.31 4.18 5.30
C ASN A 69 -9.65 3.60 4.04
N TRP A 70 -9.78 4.34 2.94
CA TRP A 70 -9.31 3.92 1.61
C TRP A 70 -7.89 4.40 1.34
N PHE A 71 -6.98 4.12 2.25
CA PHE A 71 -5.56 4.41 2.05
C PHE A 71 -4.67 3.47 2.86
N ASN A 72 -3.41 3.39 2.43
CA ASN A 72 -2.34 2.83 3.25
C ASN A 72 -1.11 3.74 3.14
N ILE A 73 -0.20 3.61 4.10
CA ILE A 73 0.96 4.48 4.20
C ILE A 73 2.23 3.63 4.34
N ILE A 74 3.25 3.97 3.56
CA ILE A 74 4.58 3.36 3.68
C ILE A 74 5.56 4.45 4.09
N GLY A 75 6.18 4.30 5.27
CA GLY A 75 7.23 5.19 5.74
C GLY A 75 8.60 4.55 5.47
N GLN A 76 9.36 5.08 4.53
CA GLN A 76 10.71 4.62 4.22
C GLN A 76 11.74 5.40 5.04
N ILE A 77 12.56 4.68 5.79
CA ILE A 77 13.59 5.28 6.65
C ILE A 77 14.88 5.39 5.85
N LYS A 78 15.23 6.61 5.44
CA LYS A 78 16.44 6.91 4.67
C LYS A 78 17.41 7.75 5.51
N LYS A 79 18.66 7.92 5.03
CA LYS A 79 19.70 8.67 5.75
C LYS A 79 19.31 10.11 6.07
N ASN A 80 18.58 10.78 5.16
CA ASN A 80 18.18 12.18 5.30
C ASN A 80 16.79 12.37 5.91
N GLY A 81 16.16 11.31 6.40
CA GLY A 81 14.85 11.38 7.07
C GLY A 81 13.87 10.33 6.58
N ILE A 82 12.61 10.47 6.98
CA ILE A 82 11.55 9.54 6.63
C ILE A 82 10.74 10.10 5.47
N TYR A 83 10.58 9.29 4.43
CA TYR A 83 9.71 9.57 3.28
C TYR A 83 8.44 8.75 3.41
N TYR A 84 7.29 9.40 3.29
CA TYR A 84 5.99 8.72 3.34
C TYR A 84 5.38 8.62 1.95
N TYR A 85 4.88 7.43 1.63
CA TYR A 85 4.07 7.18 0.43
C TYR A 85 2.68 6.81 0.91
N CYS A 86 1.71 7.66 0.60
CA CYS A 86 0.30 7.42 0.94
C CYS A 86 -0.40 6.96 -0.33
N ASN A 87 -0.79 5.69 -0.36
CA ASN A 87 -1.46 5.09 -1.51
C ASN A 87 -2.97 5.15 -1.29
N ILE A 88 -3.70 5.65 -2.28
CA ILE A 88 -5.16 5.54 -2.27
C ILE A 88 -5.50 4.12 -2.73
N ALA A 89 -6.17 3.38 -1.87
CA ALA A 89 -6.40 1.96 -2.04
C ALA A 89 -7.66 1.52 -1.29
N SER A 90 -8.23 0.38 -1.69
CA SER A 90 -9.36 -0.20 -0.95
C SER A 90 -8.93 -0.60 0.47
N PRO A 91 -9.87 -0.72 1.41
CA PRO A 91 -9.58 -1.42 2.66
C PRO A 91 -9.04 -2.81 2.36
N PHE A 92 -8.15 -3.29 3.21
CA PHE A 92 -7.52 -4.59 2.98
C PHE A 92 -8.39 -5.74 3.51
N ILE A 93 -8.15 -6.93 2.95
CA ILE A 93 -8.65 -8.19 3.51
C ILE A 93 -7.47 -9.10 3.82
N ILE A 94 -7.67 -10.08 4.68
CA ILE A 94 -6.64 -11.06 5.03
C ILE A 94 -7.13 -12.44 4.65
N GLU A 95 -6.35 -13.13 3.80
CA GLU A 95 -6.59 -14.52 3.43
C GLU A 95 -5.27 -15.29 3.54
N GLU A 96 -5.27 -16.38 4.31
CA GLU A 96 -4.12 -17.31 4.40
C GLU A 96 -2.77 -16.62 4.61
N ASN A 97 -2.68 -15.75 5.62
CA ASN A 97 -1.47 -14.98 5.92
C ASN A 97 -1.04 -14.03 4.78
N THR A 98 -1.99 -13.58 3.98
CA THR A 98 -1.76 -12.59 2.93
C THR A 98 -2.70 -11.42 3.10
N ILE A 99 -2.15 -10.20 3.10
CA ILE A 99 -2.93 -8.97 3.05
C ILE A 99 -3.15 -8.63 1.59
N LYS A 100 -4.40 -8.40 1.20
CA LYS A 100 -4.79 -8.10 -0.17
C LYS A 100 -5.57 -6.80 -0.22
N TYR A 101 -5.26 -5.94 -1.18
CA TYR A 101 -5.99 -4.70 -1.41
C TYR A 101 -5.90 -4.29 -2.88
N ILE A 102 -6.78 -3.36 -3.28
CA ILE A 102 -6.80 -2.80 -4.63
C ILE A 102 -6.15 -1.42 -4.60
N ASP A 103 -5.14 -1.21 -5.46
CA ASP A 103 -4.45 0.05 -5.65
C ASP A 103 -5.19 0.86 -6.73
N TYR A 104 -5.57 2.10 -6.40
CA TYR A 104 -6.31 2.98 -7.31
C TYR A 104 -5.44 4.08 -7.92
N ASP A 105 -4.12 3.90 -7.94
CA ASP A 105 -3.14 4.69 -8.70
C ASP A 105 -2.78 6.06 -8.12
N LEU A 106 -3.65 6.68 -7.34
CA LEU A 106 -3.33 7.99 -6.75
C LEU A 106 -2.42 7.82 -5.54
N ASP A 107 -1.28 8.49 -5.58
CA ASP A 107 -0.29 8.46 -4.51
C ASP A 107 0.02 9.86 -4.03
N LEU A 108 0.23 9.99 -2.72
CA LEU A 108 0.76 11.20 -2.10
C LEU A 108 2.12 10.90 -1.52
N ARG A 109 3.15 11.62 -1.97
CA ARG A 109 4.50 11.49 -1.43
C ARG A 109 4.79 12.65 -0.50
N VAL A 110 5.21 12.35 0.74
CA VAL A 110 5.57 13.36 1.74
C VAL A 110 7.07 13.26 2.01
N PHE A 111 7.74 14.40 1.93
CA PHE A 111 9.19 14.50 2.11
C PHE A 111 9.54 14.86 3.56
N PRO A 112 10.81 14.64 4.00
CA PRO A 112 11.20 14.93 5.39
C PRO A 112 10.98 16.37 5.84
N ASP A 113 10.96 17.34 4.92
CA ASP A 113 10.69 18.75 5.23
C ASP A 113 9.19 19.09 5.36
N GLY A 114 8.31 18.10 5.23
CA GLY A 114 6.87 18.29 5.29
C GLY A 114 6.21 18.66 3.96
N SER A 115 6.99 18.93 2.91
CA SER A 115 6.41 19.16 1.58
C SER A 115 5.81 17.87 1.02
N PHE A 116 4.89 18.00 0.06
CA PHE A 116 4.23 16.83 -0.52
C PHE A 116 4.01 17.02 -2.02
N LYS A 117 3.80 15.87 -2.70
CA LYS A 117 3.50 15.82 -4.13
C LYS A 117 2.48 14.73 -4.39
N VAL A 118 1.44 15.04 -5.17
CA VAL A 118 0.48 14.05 -5.65
C VAL A 118 1.02 13.45 -6.95
N LEU A 119 1.12 12.12 -6.97
CA LEU A 119 1.65 11.37 -8.11
C LEU A 119 0.54 10.61 -8.83
N ASP A 120 0.78 10.29 -10.11
CA ASP A 120 -0.02 9.35 -10.89
C ASP A 120 -1.48 9.75 -11.16
N ARG A 121 -1.77 11.06 -11.16
CA ARG A 121 -3.10 11.55 -11.53
C ARG A 121 -3.48 11.16 -12.97
N GLY A 122 -2.51 11.21 -13.88
CA GLY A 122 -2.71 10.79 -15.27
C GLY A 122 -3.01 9.31 -15.39
N GLU A 123 -2.25 8.47 -14.68
CA GLU A 123 -2.48 7.04 -14.63
C GLU A 123 -3.85 6.72 -14.05
N TYR A 124 -4.26 7.41 -12.99
CA TYR A 124 -5.60 7.25 -12.40
C TYR A 124 -6.71 7.55 -13.42
N LYS A 125 -6.60 8.67 -14.14
CA LYS A 125 -7.59 9.03 -15.16
C LYS A 125 -7.68 8.00 -16.27
N TYR A 126 -6.54 7.47 -16.70
CA TYR A 126 -6.47 6.44 -17.71
C TYR A 126 -7.11 5.13 -17.23
N HIS A 127 -6.74 4.66 -16.04
CA HIS A 127 -7.28 3.42 -15.47
C HIS A 127 -8.76 3.54 -15.12
N LYS A 128 -9.22 4.71 -14.67
CA LYS A 128 -10.63 4.97 -14.44
C LYS A 128 -11.45 4.69 -15.70
N LYS A 129 -10.91 5.10 -16.87
CA LYS A 129 -11.57 4.91 -18.15
C LYS A 129 -11.55 3.45 -18.61
N ILE A 130 -10.38 2.80 -18.59
CA ILE A 130 -10.22 1.44 -19.13
C ILE A 130 -10.71 0.35 -18.18
N MET A 131 -10.59 0.56 -16.87
CA MET A 131 -11.05 -0.37 -15.83
C MET A 131 -12.44 -0.07 -15.33
N ASN A 132 -13.05 0.98 -15.86
CA ASN A 132 -14.42 1.38 -15.59
C ASN A 132 -14.70 1.58 -14.09
N TYR A 133 -13.88 2.39 -13.42
CA TYR A 133 -14.14 2.76 -12.04
C TYR A 133 -15.49 3.47 -11.95
N SER A 134 -16.33 3.07 -11.00
CA SER A 134 -17.62 3.71 -10.80
C SER A 134 -17.46 5.14 -10.29
N ASP A 135 -18.49 5.98 -10.52
CA ASP A 135 -18.50 7.34 -9.99
C ASP A 135 -18.42 7.36 -8.46
N ASP A 136 -19.02 6.36 -7.81
CA ASP A 136 -18.96 6.22 -6.35
C ASP A 136 -17.52 5.97 -5.87
N ILE A 137 -16.78 5.11 -6.56
CA ILE A 137 -15.37 4.85 -6.26
C ILE A 137 -14.55 6.13 -6.47
N ASP A 138 -14.73 6.82 -7.59
CA ASP A 138 -14.02 8.06 -7.89
C ASP A 138 -14.25 9.12 -6.80
N LYS A 139 -15.49 9.26 -6.35
CA LYS A 139 -15.83 10.19 -5.28
C LYS A 139 -15.17 9.84 -3.97
N ILE A 140 -15.14 8.56 -3.59
CA ILE A 140 -14.47 8.08 -2.39
C ILE A 140 -12.98 8.40 -2.46
N LEU A 141 -12.33 8.08 -3.57
CA LEU A 141 -10.88 8.29 -3.73
C LEU A 141 -10.51 9.77 -3.68
N LYS A 142 -11.30 10.64 -4.28
CA LYS A 142 -11.06 12.09 -4.23
C LYS A 142 -11.23 12.67 -2.84
N ASN A 143 -12.14 12.12 -2.04
CA ASN A 143 -12.33 12.56 -0.67
C ASN A 143 -11.18 12.16 0.25
N GLU A 144 -10.48 11.03 -0.04
CA GLU A 144 -9.34 10.58 0.77
C GLU A 144 -8.05 11.39 0.49
N LEU A 145 -7.96 12.04 -0.64
CA LEU A 145 -6.85 12.94 -0.91
C LEU A 145 -7.01 14.25 -0.16
#